data_cf99190cdd11764c820b8f4f17636a47
#
_entry.id   cf99190cdd11764c820b8f4f17636a47
#
_cell.length_a   1.000
_cell.length_b   1.000
_cell.length_c   1.000
_cell.angle_alpha   90.00
_cell.angle_beta   90.00
_cell.angle_gamma   90.00
#
_symmetry.space_group_name_H-M   'P 1'
#
loop_
_entity.id
_entity.type
_entity.pdbx_description
1 polymer ?
#
loop_
_entity_poly.entity_id
_entity_poly.type
_entity_poly.pdbx_seq_one_letter_code
_entity_poly.pdbx_strand_id
1 'polypeptide(L)'
;MSGEVRPGDFIRLDETAASLGVSVTPVREALLTLRGEGLVDLVPRRGYLVSPMSRQDIEDIFWLQAELSKRIIDRAIPRYEAETLEHHSHLIDDFEAASAAGDTDGVVRAQYAIHRSINRVSCSDKLSRFLGNAARYMPYRLYAQDPEWRANALQDNRRMLEALRAGDVDAAHAVVDDEFSAGAQLLVEHLDRAGVWDEVREPEAAAQA
;
A
#
# COMPACT_ATOMS: atom_id res chain seq x y z
N MET A 1 -1.45 5.63 -6.98
CA MET A 1 -0.80 6.04 -8.25
C MET A 1 -1.71 7.07 -8.91
N SER A 2 -1.21 8.28 -9.18
CA SER A 2 -2.00 9.35 -9.82
C SER A 2 -2.20 9.14 -11.33
N GLY A 3 -1.55 8.15 -11.93
CA GLY A 3 -1.56 7.91 -13.36
C GLY A 3 -0.64 8.82 -14.18
N GLU A 4 0.10 9.72 -13.52
CA GLU A 4 1.03 10.63 -14.18
C GLU A 4 2.30 9.92 -14.70
N VAL A 5 2.69 8.82 -14.07
CA VAL A 5 3.85 8.00 -14.42
C VAL A 5 3.45 6.53 -14.40
N ARG A 6 3.74 5.80 -15.48
CA ARG A 6 3.36 4.40 -15.66
C ARG A 6 4.56 3.47 -15.51
N PRO A 7 4.38 2.20 -15.17
CA PRO A 7 5.43 1.20 -15.31
C PRO A 7 6.04 1.23 -16.70
N GLY A 8 7.39 1.24 -16.78
CA GLY A 8 8.11 1.36 -18.05
C GLY A 8 8.39 2.79 -18.54
N ASP A 9 7.84 3.81 -17.89
CA ASP A 9 8.14 5.21 -18.21
C ASP A 9 9.54 5.61 -17.72
N PHE A 10 10.17 6.52 -18.46
CA PHE A 10 11.43 7.11 -18.06
C PHE A 10 11.21 8.41 -17.27
N ILE A 11 11.83 8.48 -16.10
CA ILE A 11 11.90 9.70 -15.28
C ILE A 11 13.24 10.36 -15.53
N ARG A 12 13.21 11.58 -16.09
CA ARG A 12 14.39 12.39 -16.34
C ARG A 12 14.54 13.45 -15.27
N LEU A 13 15.75 13.54 -14.70
CA LEU A 13 16.05 14.44 -13.58
C LEU A 13 15.69 15.91 -13.87
N ASP A 14 16.10 16.42 -15.03
CA ASP A 14 15.95 17.83 -15.37
C ASP A 14 14.48 18.19 -15.64
N GLU A 15 13.76 17.33 -16.38
CA GLU A 15 12.34 17.51 -16.68
C GLU A 15 11.49 17.46 -15.41
N THR A 16 11.78 16.49 -14.53
CA THR A 16 11.08 16.33 -13.25
C THR A 16 11.36 17.50 -12.32
N ALA A 17 12.61 17.96 -12.24
CA ALA A 17 12.97 19.12 -11.44
C ALA A 17 12.24 20.38 -11.90
N ALA A 18 12.17 20.59 -13.22
CA ALA A 18 11.44 21.71 -13.81
C ALA A 18 9.94 21.65 -13.52
N SER A 19 9.32 20.49 -13.65
CA SER A 19 7.87 20.29 -13.39
C SER A 19 7.50 20.52 -11.93
N LEU A 20 8.40 20.15 -10.99
CA LEU A 20 8.20 20.31 -9.55
C LEU A 20 8.65 21.68 -9.02
N GLY A 21 9.31 22.52 -9.86
CA GLY A 21 9.82 23.82 -9.43
C GLY A 21 10.96 23.74 -8.41
N VAL A 22 11.77 22.67 -8.45
CA VAL A 22 12.89 22.42 -7.53
C VAL A 22 14.20 22.27 -8.29
N SER A 23 15.34 22.23 -7.57
CA SER A 23 16.63 21.89 -8.19
C SER A 23 16.74 20.38 -8.44
N VAL A 24 17.71 19.99 -9.31
CA VAL A 24 17.96 18.56 -9.66
C VAL A 24 18.42 17.72 -8.47
N THR A 25 19.06 18.34 -7.48
CA THR A 25 19.62 17.61 -6.33
C THR A 25 18.55 16.87 -5.52
N PRO A 26 17.47 17.49 -5.01
CA PRO A 26 16.46 16.79 -4.27
C PRO A 26 15.72 15.72 -5.11
N VAL A 27 15.57 15.94 -6.43
CA VAL A 27 14.98 14.93 -7.32
C VAL A 27 15.87 13.69 -7.41
N ARG A 28 17.19 13.91 -7.53
CA ARG A 28 18.15 12.80 -7.56
C ARG A 28 18.14 12.00 -6.26
N GLU A 29 18.11 12.66 -5.12
CA GLU A 29 18.04 12.01 -3.81
C GLU A 29 16.74 11.20 -3.64
N ALA A 30 15.61 11.75 -4.07
CA ALA A 30 14.33 11.05 -4.07
C ALA A 30 14.37 9.80 -4.96
N LEU A 31 14.91 9.91 -6.19
CA LEU A 31 15.00 8.77 -7.10
C LEU A 31 16.02 7.71 -6.64
N LEU A 32 17.09 8.11 -5.95
CA LEU A 32 17.98 7.14 -5.29
C LEU A 32 17.28 6.38 -4.17
N THR A 33 16.41 7.06 -3.41
CA THR A 33 15.59 6.42 -2.39
C THR A 33 14.60 5.44 -3.02
N LEU A 34 13.86 5.87 -4.05
CA LEU A 34 12.90 5.02 -4.78
C LEU A 34 13.59 3.81 -5.44
N ARG A 35 14.82 3.99 -5.94
CA ARG A 35 15.64 2.88 -6.46
C ARG A 35 16.00 1.88 -5.36
N GLY A 36 16.37 2.37 -4.18
CA GLY A 36 16.63 1.50 -3.01
C GLY A 36 15.40 0.71 -2.55
N GLU A 37 14.21 1.18 -2.91
CA GLU A 37 12.92 0.56 -2.64
C GLU A 37 12.42 -0.34 -3.80
N GLY A 38 13.15 -0.41 -4.93
CA GLY A 38 12.77 -1.22 -6.09
C GLY A 38 11.65 -0.63 -6.95
N LEU A 39 11.30 0.66 -6.74
CA LEU A 39 10.23 1.32 -7.50
C LEU A 39 10.71 1.91 -8.83
N VAL A 40 12.01 2.16 -8.95
CA VAL A 40 12.64 2.65 -10.18
C VAL A 40 14.02 2.00 -10.37
N ASP A 41 14.44 1.83 -11.62
CA ASP A 41 15.75 1.32 -11.99
C ASP A 41 16.58 2.41 -12.68
N LEU A 42 17.87 2.52 -12.33
CA LEU A 42 18.77 3.43 -13.01
C LEU A 42 19.20 2.84 -14.35
N VAL A 43 18.85 3.52 -15.44
CA VAL A 43 19.34 3.19 -16.77
C VAL A 43 20.44 4.19 -17.18
N PRO A 44 21.69 3.73 -17.32
CA PRO A 44 22.82 4.63 -17.63
C PRO A 44 22.54 5.49 -18.87
N ARG A 45 22.79 6.80 -18.76
CA ARG A 45 22.59 7.83 -19.79
C ARG A 45 21.14 8.10 -20.21
N ARG A 46 20.14 7.34 -19.68
CA ARG A 46 18.72 7.52 -20.01
C ARG A 46 17.87 8.06 -18.86
N GLY A 47 18.36 7.95 -17.62
CA GLY A 47 17.63 8.38 -16.42
C GLY A 47 17.16 7.19 -15.59
N TYR A 48 15.99 7.33 -14.98
CA TYR A 48 15.39 6.28 -14.19
C TYR A 48 14.17 5.71 -14.92
N LEU A 49 14.06 4.40 -14.94
CA LEU A 49 12.91 3.67 -15.48
C LEU A 49 11.99 3.30 -14.31
N VAL A 50 10.69 3.55 -14.43
CA VAL A 50 9.72 3.03 -13.47
C VAL A 50 9.70 1.50 -13.61
N SER A 51 10.04 0.81 -12.52
CA SER A 51 10.16 -0.65 -12.54
C SER A 51 8.83 -1.27 -12.99
N PRO A 52 8.84 -2.16 -13.98
CA PRO A 52 7.65 -2.89 -14.36
C PRO A 52 7.15 -3.74 -13.19
N MET A 53 5.85 -3.95 -13.13
CA MET A 53 5.22 -4.79 -12.14
C MET A 53 4.32 -5.80 -12.86
N SER A 54 4.52 -7.08 -12.60
CA SER A 54 3.67 -8.14 -13.13
C SER A 54 2.48 -8.42 -12.21
N ARG A 55 1.49 -9.17 -12.70
CA ARG A 55 0.38 -9.67 -11.85
C ARG A 55 0.91 -10.51 -10.70
N GLN A 56 1.92 -11.35 -10.96
CA GLN A 56 2.55 -12.18 -9.95
C GLN A 56 3.23 -11.34 -8.87
N ASP A 57 3.91 -10.24 -9.23
CA ASP A 57 4.51 -9.33 -8.25
C ASP A 57 3.45 -8.73 -7.31
N ILE A 58 2.27 -8.38 -7.85
CA ILE A 58 1.16 -7.87 -7.03
C ILE A 58 0.70 -8.95 -6.05
N GLU A 59 0.43 -10.16 -6.53
CA GLU A 59 0.01 -11.29 -5.69
C GLU A 59 1.03 -11.57 -4.59
N ASP A 60 2.33 -11.62 -4.93
CA ASP A 60 3.41 -11.88 -3.98
C ASP A 60 3.57 -10.76 -2.94
N ILE A 61 3.43 -9.48 -3.35
CA ILE A 61 3.51 -8.34 -2.44
C ILE A 61 2.32 -8.34 -1.47
N PHE A 62 1.11 -8.63 -1.94
CA PHE A 62 -0.07 -8.68 -1.10
C PHE A 62 -0.04 -9.88 -0.15
N TRP A 63 0.40 -11.05 -0.63
CA TRP A 63 0.66 -12.20 0.23
C TRP A 63 1.66 -11.88 1.34
N LEU A 64 2.79 -11.26 0.99
CA LEU A 64 3.79 -10.85 1.98
C LEU A 64 3.21 -9.90 3.04
N GLN A 65 2.39 -8.93 2.62
CA GLN A 65 1.73 -8.01 3.54
C GLN A 65 0.77 -8.74 4.46
N ALA A 66 -0.02 -9.70 3.95
CA ALA A 66 -0.93 -10.52 4.75
C ALA A 66 -0.15 -11.31 5.81
N GLU A 67 0.93 -12.00 5.44
CA GLU A 67 1.75 -12.79 6.38
C GLU A 67 2.40 -11.93 7.47
N LEU A 68 2.93 -10.75 7.10
CA LEU A 68 3.47 -9.80 8.07
C LEU A 68 2.39 -9.26 9.01
N SER A 69 1.20 -8.95 8.49
CA SER A 69 0.06 -8.44 9.26
C SER A 69 -0.45 -9.51 10.23
N LYS A 70 -0.63 -10.74 9.80
CA LYS A 70 -0.99 -11.86 10.69
C LYS A 70 0.01 -12.02 11.83
N ARG A 71 1.31 -11.98 11.52
CA ARG A 71 2.34 -12.07 12.54
C ARG A 71 2.36 -10.89 13.53
N ILE A 72 2.02 -9.70 13.07
CA ILE A 72 1.86 -8.51 13.91
C ILE A 72 0.65 -8.68 14.83
N ILE A 73 -0.48 -9.16 14.30
CA ILE A 73 -1.73 -9.42 15.03
C ILE A 73 -1.52 -10.46 16.12
N ASP A 74 -0.83 -11.58 15.86
CA ASP A 74 -0.47 -12.58 16.87
C ASP A 74 0.18 -11.97 18.11
N ARG A 75 0.98 -10.93 17.91
CA ARG A 75 1.67 -10.22 18.98
C ARG A 75 0.83 -9.13 19.61
N ALA A 76 -0.10 -8.55 18.85
CA ALA A 76 -0.94 -7.46 19.31
C ALA A 76 -2.09 -7.97 20.20
N ILE A 77 -2.78 -9.05 19.79
CA ILE A 77 -3.96 -9.58 20.48
C ILE A 77 -3.76 -9.72 21.99
N PRO A 78 -2.71 -10.39 22.51
CA PRO A 78 -2.54 -10.55 23.96
C PRO A 78 -2.19 -9.26 24.71
N ARG A 79 -2.02 -8.15 24.01
CA ARG A 79 -1.66 -6.82 24.55
C ARG A 79 -2.77 -5.80 24.45
N TYR A 80 -3.90 -6.17 23.83
CA TYR A 80 -5.04 -5.27 23.75
C TYR A 80 -5.70 -5.13 25.12
N GLU A 81 -5.85 -3.89 25.55
CA GLU A 81 -6.55 -3.49 26.76
C GLU A 81 -7.81 -2.69 26.38
N ALA A 82 -8.70 -2.47 27.32
CA ALA A 82 -9.97 -1.77 27.06
C ALA A 82 -9.76 -0.38 26.43
N GLU A 83 -8.77 0.38 26.91
CA GLU A 83 -8.43 1.71 26.39
C GLU A 83 -7.93 1.64 24.92
N THR A 84 -7.11 0.66 24.59
CA THR A 84 -6.60 0.48 23.21
C THR A 84 -7.70 0.02 22.26
N LEU A 85 -8.65 -0.81 22.72
CA LEU A 85 -9.84 -1.22 21.97
C LEU A 85 -10.78 -0.04 21.72
N GLU A 86 -10.99 0.82 22.72
CA GLU A 86 -11.79 2.03 22.58
C GLU A 86 -11.15 3.01 21.59
N HIS A 87 -9.84 3.24 21.70
CA HIS A 87 -9.10 4.05 20.72
C HIS A 87 -9.24 3.49 19.31
N HIS A 88 -9.10 2.17 19.13
CA HIS A 88 -9.26 1.53 17.82
C HIS A 88 -10.67 1.72 17.26
N SER A 89 -11.71 1.61 18.12
CA SER A 89 -13.09 1.89 17.74
C SER A 89 -13.28 3.31 17.20
N HIS A 90 -12.74 4.31 17.88
CA HIS A 90 -12.81 5.72 17.43
C HIS A 90 -12.13 5.94 16.06
N LEU A 91 -11.03 5.24 15.78
CA LEU A 91 -10.41 5.32 14.44
C LEU A 91 -11.31 4.76 13.33
N ILE A 92 -12.11 3.75 13.64
CA ILE A 92 -13.13 3.21 12.72
C ILE A 92 -14.27 4.21 12.51
N ASP A 93 -14.70 4.89 13.57
CA ASP A 93 -15.72 5.96 13.48
C ASP A 93 -15.20 7.12 12.59
N ASP A 94 -13.92 7.50 12.71
CA ASP A 94 -13.28 8.50 11.84
C ASP A 94 -13.26 8.05 10.38
N PHE A 95 -12.98 6.77 10.12
CA PHE A 95 -13.03 6.20 8.76
C PHE A 95 -14.45 6.26 8.19
N GLU A 96 -15.45 5.87 8.97
CA GLU A 96 -16.86 5.91 8.55
C GLU A 96 -17.31 7.33 8.24
N ALA A 97 -16.98 8.29 9.10
CA ALA A 97 -17.31 9.70 8.91
C ALA A 97 -16.65 10.27 7.64
N ALA A 98 -15.36 9.99 7.40
CA ALA A 98 -14.67 10.41 6.20
C ALA A 98 -15.26 9.77 4.94
N SER A 99 -15.61 8.48 5.01
CA SER A 99 -16.26 7.74 3.92
C SER A 99 -17.62 8.34 3.57
N ALA A 100 -18.45 8.64 4.56
CA ALA A 100 -19.77 9.26 4.39
C ALA A 100 -19.68 10.67 3.80
N ALA A 101 -18.63 11.42 4.16
CA ALA A 101 -18.37 12.76 3.62
C ALA A 101 -17.76 12.75 2.20
N GLY A 102 -17.35 11.58 1.68
CA GLY A 102 -16.61 11.48 0.42
C GLY A 102 -15.20 12.08 0.49
N ASP A 103 -14.64 12.25 1.71
CA ASP A 103 -13.29 12.76 1.94
C ASP A 103 -12.27 11.63 1.70
N THR A 104 -11.80 11.52 0.46
CA THR A 104 -10.79 10.53 0.06
C THR A 104 -9.52 10.60 0.90
N ASP A 105 -9.03 11.79 1.18
CA ASP A 105 -7.80 11.96 2.00
C ASP A 105 -8.06 11.59 3.46
N GLY A 106 -9.26 11.88 3.97
CA GLY A 106 -9.72 11.45 5.29
C GLY A 106 -9.77 9.93 5.40
N VAL A 107 -10.34 9.26 4.42
CA VAL A 107 -10.38 7.78 4.36
C VAL A 107 -8.97 7.19 4.38
N VAL A 108 -8.04 7.72 3.56
CA VAL A 108 -6.64 7.25 3.55
C VAL A 108 -5.97 7.46 4.91
N ARG A 109 -6.16 8.63 5.52
CA ARG A 109 -5.57 8.93 6.85
C ARG A 109 -6.13 8.00 7.93
N ALA A 110 -7.45 7.78 7.95
CA ALA A 110 -8.11 6.92 8.93
C ALA A 110 -7.68 5.46 8.79
N GLN A 111 -7.67 4.92 7.56
CA GLN A 111 -7.19 3.55 7.31
C GLN A 111 -5.74 3.36 7.76
N TYR A 112 -4.87 4.31 7.44
CA TYR A 112 -3.49 4.27 7.91
C TYR A 112 -3.39 4.31 9.45
N ALA A 113 -4.24 5.10 10.12
CA ALA A 113 -4.26 5.19 11.58
C ALA A 113 -4.73 3.88 12.22
N ILE A 114 -5.73 3.20 11.64
CA ILE A 114 -6.22 1.89 12.07
C ILE A 114 -5.08 0.85 12.03
N HIS A 115 -4.43 0.67 10.89
CA HIS A 115 -3.30 -0.28 10.78
C HIS A 115 -2.15 0.09 11.73
N ARG A 116 -1.84 1.38 11.85
CA ARG A 116 -0.79 1.85 12.75
C ARG A 116 -1.11 1.58 14.21
N SER A 117 -2.39 1.60 14.63
CA SER A 117 -2.79 1.28 16.00
C SER A 117 -2.43 -0.16 16.35
N ILE A 118 -2.74 -1.13 15.48
CA ILE A 118 -2.39 -2.54 15.64
C ILE A 118 -0.87 -2.72 15.71
N ASN A 119 -0.14 -2.07 14.79
CA ASN A 119 1.31 -2.13 14.74
C ASN A 119 1.95 -1.66 16.06
N ARG A 120 1.44 -0.58 16.66
CA ARG A 120 1.91 -0.07 17.94
C ARG A 120 1.70 -1.06 19.08
N VAL A 121 0.49 -1.62 19.20
CA VAL A 121 0.15 -2.59 20.26
C VAL A 121 1.02 -3.83 20.15
N SER A 122 1.38 -4.26 18.94
CA SER A 122 2.25 -5.42 18.71
C SER A 122 3.67 -5.29 19.28
N CYS A 123 4.16 -4.07 19.48
CA CYS A 123 5.55 -3.76 19.83
C CYS A 123 6.57 -4.42 18.89
N SER A 124 6.25 -4.49 17.60
CA SER A 124 7.03 -5.20 16.57
C SER A 124 7.62 -4.23 15.54
N ASP A 125 8.46 -3.30 15.98
CA ASP A 125 8.97 -2.20 15.14
C ASP A 125 9.61 -2.66 13.81
N LYS A 126 10.35 -3.77 13.83
CA LYS A 126 11.00 -4.29 12.62
C LYS A 126 9.97 -4.84 11.63
N LEU A 127 9.01 -5.66 12.10
CA LEU A 127 7.94 -6.17 11.25
C LEU A 127 7.09 -5.03 10.69
N SER A 128 6.72 -4.06 11.53
CA SER A 128 5.96 -2.87 11.12
C SER A 128 6.70 -2.05 10.05
N ARG A 129 8.03 -1.99 10.12
CA ARG A 129 8.85 -1.34 9.10
C ARG A 129 8.85 -2.11 7.79
N PHE A 130 8.99 -3.44 7.81
CA PHE A 130 8.91 -4.26 6.60
C PHE A 130 7.53 -4.19 5.97
N LEU A 131 6.46 -4.27 6.78
CA LEU A 131 5.10 -4.09 6.31
C LEU A 131 4.90 -2.70 5.68
N GLY A 132 5.40 -1.64 6.31
CA GLY A 132 5.34 -0.29 5.79
C GLY A 132 6.09 -0.12 4.45
N ASN A 133 7.18 -0.84 4.23
CA ASN A 133 7.87 -0.84 2.94
C ASN A 133 7.05 -1.56 1.86
N ALA A 134 6.50 -2.74 2.17
CA ALA A 134 5.64 -3.46 1.25
C ALA A 134 4.35 -2.67 0.92
N ALA A 135 3.79 -1.95 1.90
CA ALA A 135 2.59 -1.14 1.73
C ALA A 135 2.78 0.07 0.78
N ARG A 136 4.00 0.45 0.42
CA ARG A 136 4.26 1.51 -0.58
C ARG A 136 3.80 1.16 -1.99
N TYR A 137 3.66 -0.12 -2.28
CA TYR A 137 3.09 -0.60 -3.53
C TYR A 137 1.56 -0.50 -3.59
N MET A 138 0.90 -0.18 -2.47
CA MET A 138 -0.55 -0.06 -2.41
C MET A 138 -1.01 1.34 -2.85
N PRO A 139 -1.89 1.45 -3.84
CA PRO A 139 -2.44 2.73 -4.28
C PRO A 139 -3.64 3.15 -3.40
N TYR A 140 -3.40 3.47 -2.15
CA TYR A 140 -4.46 3.78 -1.17
C TYR A 140 -5.45 4.85 -1.64
N ARG A 141 -5.00 5.86 -2.41
CA ARG A 141 -5.92 6.87 -2.96
C ARG A 141 -6.87 6.30 -4.00
N LEU A 142 -6.41 5.33 -4.80
CA LEU A 142 -7.25 4.63 -5.76
C LEU A 142 -8.36 3.87 -5.04
N TYR A 143 -8.00 3.10 -4.03
CA TYR A 143 -8.94 2.34 -3.21
C TYR A 143 -9.94 3.27 -2.50
N ALA A 144 -9.45 4.35 -1.88
CA ALA A 144 -10.28 5.30 -1.17
C ALA A 144 -11.27 6.07 -2.07
N GLN A 145 -11.08 6.08 -3.39
CA GLN A 145 -12.04 6.64 -4.34
C GLN A 145 -13.17 5.68 -4.68
N ASP A 146 -12.96 4.37 -4.49
CA ASP A 146 -13.96 3.35 -4.80
C ASP A 146 -14.97 3.18 -3.65
N PRO A 147 -16.28 3.44 -3.88
CA PRO A 147 -17.30 3.31 -2.84
C PRO A 147 -17.48 1.88 -2.32
N GLU A 148 -17.31 0.87 -3.19
CA GLU A 148 -17.43 -0.53 -2.83
C GLU A 148 -16.25 -0.95 -1.93
N TRP A 149 -15.04 -0.55 -2.29
CA TRP A 149 -13.88 -0.76 -1.43
C TRP A 149 -14.06 -0.12 -0.05
N ARG A 150 -14.57 1.13 0.01
CA ARG A 150 -14.81 1.80 1.30
C ARG A 150 -15.82 1.04 2.18
N ALA A 151 -16.88 0.51 1.56
CA ALA A 151 -17.87 -0.27 2.29
C ALA A 151 -17.30 -1.57 2.84
N ASN A 152 -16.54 -2.30 2.03
CA ASN A 152 -15.87 -3.53 2.41
C ASN A 152 -14.81 -3.28 3.50
N ALA A 153 -13.95 -2.27 3.32
CA ALA A 153 -12.94 -1.89 4.32
C ALA A 153 -13.56 -1.51 5.68
N LEU A 154 -14.70 -0.80 5.69
CA LEU A 154 -15.40 -0.50 6.93
C LEU A 154 -15.91 -1.77 7.62
N GLN A 155 -16.45 -2.71 6.85
CA GLN A 155 -16.90 -4.00 7.38
C GLN A 155 -15.72 -4.80 7.95
N ASP A 156 -14.60 -4.87 7.23
CA ASP A 156 -13.41 -5.59 7.66
C ASP A 156 -12.77 -4.95 8.90
N ASN A 157 -12.71 -3.63 8.97
CA ASN A 157 -12.26 -2.92 10.18
C ASN A 157 -13.13 -3.25 11.41
N ARG A 158 -14.46 -3.37 11.23
CA ARG A 158 -15.38 -3.77 12.32
C ARG A 158 -15.19 -5.23 12.72
N ARG A 159 -15.06 -6.14 11.74
CA ARG A 159 -14.75 -7.57 12.00
C ARG A 159 -13.42 -7.72 12.74
N MET A 160 -12.41 -6.96 12.34
CA MET A 160 -11.13 -6.94 13.03
C MET A 160 -11.27 -6.49 14.48
N LEU A 161 -12.00 -5.41 14.76
CA LEU A 161 -12.23 -4.95 16.13
C LEU A 161 -12.95 -6.01 16.99
N GLU A 162 -13.92 -6.72 16.43
CA GLU A 162 -14.61 -7.83 17.12
C GLU A 162 -13.64 -8.97 17.44
N ALA A 163 -12.80 -9.37 16.48
CA ALA A 163 -11.79 -10.40 16.68
C ALA A 163 -10.76 -10.00 17.76
N LEU A 164 -10.31 -8.73 17.74
CA LEU A 164 -9.40 -8.19 18.76
C LEU A 164 -10.04 -8.17 20.16
N ARG A 165 -11.32 -7.81 20.27
CA ARG A 165 -12.07 -7.84 21.54
C ARG A 165 -12.25 -9.26 22.10
N ALA A 166 -12.48 -10.22 21.21
CA ALA A 166 -12.64 -11.62 21.58
C ALA A 166 -11.29 -12.33 21.84
N GLY A 167 -10.17 -11.73 21.44
CA GLY A 167 -8.87 -12.40 21.44
C GLY A 167 -8.81 -13.55 20.41
N ASP A 168 -9.67 -13.51 19.37
CA ASP A 168 -9.81 -14.56 18.37
C ASP A 168 -8.80 -14.33 17.21
N VAL A 169 -7.70 -15.07 17.30
CA VAL A 169 -6.59 -15.01 16.33
C VAL A 169 -7.04 -15.50 14.96
N ASP A 170 -7.82 -16.58 14.90
CA ASP A 170 -8.24 -17.20 13.64
C ASP A 170 -9.20 -16.27 12.89
N ALA A 171 -10.15 -15.66 13.59
CA ALA A 171 -11.04 -14.64 13.01
C ALA A 171 -10.27 -13.42 12.51
N ALA A 172 -9.26 -12.95 13.25
CA ALA A 172 -8.44 -11.82 12.84
C ALA A 172 -7.60 -12.16 11.60
N HIS A 173 -7.05 -13.37 11.51
CA HIS A 173 -6.32 -13.85 10.33
C HIS A 173 -7.22 -13.92 9.10
N ALA A 174 -8.45 -14.43 9.25
CA ALA A 174 -9.42 -14.48 8.16
C ALA A 174 -9.74 -13.09 7.60
N VAL A 175 -9.88 -12.08 8.46
CA VAL A 175 -10.07 -10.69 8.01
C VAL A 175 -8.87 -10.19 7.20
N VAL A 176 -7.65 -10.49 7.65
CA VAL A 176 -6.43 -10.11 6.92
C VAL A 176 -6.40 -10.76 5.54
N ASP A 177 -6.68 -12.05 5.45
CA ASP A 177 -6.66 -12.77 4.18
C ASP A 177 -7.71 -12.20 3.20
N ASP A 178 -8.93 -11.91 3.68
CA ASP A 178 -10.00 -11.28 2.89
C ASP A 178 -9.56 -9.89 2.38
N GLU A 179 -9.06 -9.02 3.27
CA GLU A 179 -8.64 -7.64 2.95
C GLU A 179 -7.55 -7.61 1.87
N PHE A 180 -6.48 -8.38 2.07
CA PHE A 180 -5.35 -8.37 1.14
C PHE A 180 -5.67 -9.07 -0.18
N SER A 181 -6.46 -10.14 -0.18
CA SER A 181 -6.94 -10.79 -1.40
C SER A 181 -7.81 -9.86 -2.24
N ALA A 182 -8.79 -9.21 -1.62
CA ALA A 182 -9.66 -8.25 -2.30
C ALA A 182 -8.87 -7.04 -2.82
N GLY A 183 -7.90 -6.54 -2.05
CA GLY A 183 -7.02 -5.45 -2.46
C GLY A 183 -6.16 -5.80 -3.67
N ALA A 184 -5.57 -7.00 -3.71
CA ALA A 184 -4.79 -7.48 -4.84
C ALA A 184 -5.66 -7.58 -6.11
N GLN A 185 -6.84 -8.19 -5.99
CA GLN A 185 -7.77 -8.32 -7.10
C GLN A 185 -8.18 -6.96 -7.68
N LEU A 186 -8.57 -6.01 -6.83
CA LEU A 186 -8.98 -4.68 -7.26
C LEU A 186 -7.84 -3.95 -7.99
N LEU A 187 -6.58 -4.07 -7.51
CA LEU A 187 -5.43 -3.48 -8.19
C LEU A 187 -5.20 -4.10 -9.56
N VAL A 188 -5.23 -5.43 -9.66
CA VAL A 188 -5.08 -6.15 -10.94
C VAL A 188 -6.16 -5.71 -11.93
N GLU A 189 -7.42 -5.69 -11.52
CA GLU A 189 -8.54 -5.25 -12.37
C GLU A 189 -8.40 -3.78 -12.82
N HIS A 190 -7.89 -2.91 -11.93
CA HIS A 190 -7.63 -1.52 -12.29
C HIS A 190 -6.53 -1.39 -13.35
N LEU A 191 -5.43 -2.11 -13.19
CA LEU A 191 -4.31 -2.10 -14.12
C LEU A 191 -4.69 -2.76 -15.46
N ASP A 192 -5.55 -3.79 -15.45
CA ASP A 192 -6.13 -4.38 -16.65
C ASP A 192 -6.96 -3.35 -17.44
N ARG A 193 -7.85 -2.66 -16.76
CA ARG A 193 -8.68 -1.60 -17.38
C ARG A 193 -7.83 -0.44 -17.92
N ALA A 194 -6.68 -0.18 -17.30
CA ALA A 194 -5.74 0.85 -17.74
C ALA A 194 -4.82 0.39 -18.88
N GLY A 195 -4.88 -0.88 -19.31
CA GLY A 195 -4.04 -1.44 -20.38
C GLY A 195 -2.55 -1.54 -20.03
N VAL A 196 -2.22 -1.57 -18.74
CA VAL A 196 -0.80 -1.50 -18.29
C VAL A 196 0.00 -2.71 -18.74
N TRP A 197 -0.64 -3.87 -18.89
CA TRP A 197 0.04 -5.11 -19.28
C TRP A 197 0.30 -5.22 -20.79
N ASP A 198 -0.45 -4.49 -21.61
CA ASP A 198 -0.36 -4.56 -23.07
C ASP A 198 0.88 -3.82 -23.61
N GLU A 199 1.49 -2.96 -22.80
CA GLU A 199 2.62 -2.10 -23.15
C GLU A 199 3.99 -2.60 -22.63
N VAL A 200 4.07 -3.74 -21.94
CA VAL A 200 5.37 -4.30 -21.54
C VAL A 200 6.07 -4.82 -22.79
N ARG A 201 6.67 -3.88 -23.58
CA ARG A 201 7.69 -4.22 -24.55
C ARG A 201 8.83 -4.90 -23.79
N GLU A 202 9.09 -6.16 -24.14
CA GLU A 202 10.33 -6.81 -23.72
C GLU A 202 11.48 -5.80 -23.90
N PRO A 203 12.33 -5.58 -22.89
CA PRO A 203 13.55 -4.82 -23.11
C PRO A 203 14.29 -5.53 -24.25
N GLU A 204 14.42 -4.86 -25.40
CA GLU A 204 15.29 -5.32 -26.47
C GLU A 204 16.59 -5.77 -25.82
N ALA A 205 16.85 -7.07 -25.89
CA ALA A 205 18.07 -7.69 -25.41
C ALA A 205 19.21 -6.82 -25.93
N ALA A 206 19.91 -6.16 -25.00
CA ALA A 206 21.09 -5.39 -25.34
C ALA A 206 22.00 -6.31 -26.11
N ALA A 207 21.95 -6.19 -27.43
CA ALA A 207 22.85 -6.87 -28.34
C ALA A 207 24.26 -6.62 -27.85
N GLN A 208 24.94 -7.72 -27.58
CA GLN A 208 26.37 -7.81 -27.35
C GLN A 208 27.12 -7.01 -28.44
N ALA A 209 27.90 -6.03 -28.04
CA ALA A 209 29.06 -5.54 -28.75
C ALA A 209 30.01 -4.89 -27.75
#